data_a6d75239fc63a334e0eb31a06630e95f
#
_entry.id   a6d75239fc63a334e0eb31a06630e95f
#
_cell.length_a   1.000
_cell.length_b   1.000
_cell.length_c   1.000
_cell.angle_alpha   90.00
_cell.angle_beta   90.00
_cell.angle_gamma   90.00
#
_symmetry.space_group_name_H-M   'P 1'
#
loop_
_entity.id
_entity.type
_entity.pdbx_description
1 polymer ?
#
loop_
_entity_poly.entity_id
_entity_poly.type
_entity_poly.pdbx_seq_one_letter_code
_entity_poly.pdbx_strand_id
1 'polypeptide(L)'
;MFRDYEGKKMNTFKTALVEAVSDLTHVYSRTYLPRVSLATMAAILHENGYICDLWVKPMTETEKARLAGYDLVGIGSLSSTIREAYALADELRQKGTRVVMGGPHVTFLPEEALHHCDYVVRGEGDETLLALVRLLEKGRNPDHLKGISYKISDTAFQHNDMPDLVNFSKIPSPDFTLSPQIKKNEIPPIIITSRGCPHDCTFCSVTPLFGRKYRFKSHEQVIAELRPVQHRSVCFGDDNFCARPKRTKSLLREMIKQKAVPLRWSGQICVSAASDPELLDLMAETRCRIVYVGVESVDPATLKKYGKAHTVDAVKKCVENLHNRNIGIHGMFVVDSKDGPQTPKNIVDYAIETDFDTIQVFSITPFPGTRAYIDNKDNMLHNQWTQYDGMHVVVRPEKCSAHTMQMAIVDQMQRFYSMKRVLTSYRKKRGWRLKYRLGGHLLMKKWVKENAGYIESLKADFPLNDIEVA
;
A
#
# COMPACT_ATOMS: atom_id res chain seq x y z
N MET A 1 -9.10 32.01 20.15
CA MET A 1 -9.61 30.73 20.71
C MET A 1 -10.24 30.00 19.53
N PHE A 2 -9.55 29.03 18.97
CA PHE A 2 -10.03 28.25 17.82
C PHE A 2 -11.14 27.31 18.26
N ARG A 3 -12.23 27.24 17.49
CA ARG A 3 -13.31 26.26 17.68
C ARG A 3 -13.47 25.51 16.35
N ASP A 4 -13.80 24.23 16.45
CA ASP A 4 -14.19 23.45 15.27
C ASP A 4 -15.57 23.84 14.73
N TYR A 5 -16.02 23.19 13.68
CA TYR A 5 -17.36 23.42 13.09
C TYR A 5 -18.52 23.08 14.06
N GLU A 6 -18.26 22.34 15.14
CA GLU A 6 -19.21 21.96 16.18
C GLU A 6 -19.08 22.86 17.44
N GLY A 7 -18.19 23.86 17.43
CA GLY A 7 -17.97 24.81 18.54
C GLY A 7 -17.07 24.28 19.67
N LYS A 8 -16.41 23.14 19.50
CA LYS A 8 -15.48 22.55 20.48
C LYS A 8 -14.18 23.35 20.52
N LYS A 9 -13.65 23.59 21.71
CA LYS A 9 -12.38 24.28 21.90
C LYS A 9 -11.23 23.42 21.38
N MET A 10 -10.52 23.92 20.36
CA MET A 10 -9.35 23.26 19.79
C MET A 10 -8.07 23.71 20.49
N ASN A 11 -7.10 22.80 20.57
CA ASN A 11 -5.77 23.09 21.10
C ASN A 11 -5.01 24.05 20.15
N THR A 12 -4.07 24.80 20.71
CA THR A 12 -3.22 25.73 19.95
C THR A 12 -2.08 25.01 19.23
N PHE A 13 -1.70 23.81 19.67
CA PHE A 13 -0.66 23.01 19.02
C PHE A 13 -1.18 22.47 17.69
N LYS A 14 -0.58 22.93 16.59
CA LYS A 14 -1.02 22.62 15.23
C LYS A 14 -0.16 21.52 14.62
N THR A 15 -0.80 20.55 14.01
CA THR A 15 -0.15 19.44 13.32
C THR A 15 -0.54 19.41 11.84
N ALA A 16 0.36 18.96 10.98
CA ALA A 16 0.05 18.57 9.61
C ALA A 16 0.52 17.14 9.37
N LEU A 17 -0.28 16.33 8.66
CA LEU A 17 0.13 15.02 8.19
C LEU A 17 0.24 15.03 6.68
N VAL A 18 1.38 14.62 6.18
CA VAL A 18 1.74 14.69 4.75
C VAL A 18 2.04 13.29 4.22
N GLU A 19 1.36 12.89 3.15
CA GLU A 19 1.73 11.73 2.37
C GLU A 19 2.82 12.12 1.37
N ALA A 20 4.00 11.51 1.47
CA ALA A 20 5.02 11.67 0.43
C ALA A 20 4.55 10.98 -0.86
N VAL A 21 4.54 11.72 -1.94
CA VAL A 21 4.05 11.30 -3.25
C VAL A 21 5.19 11.38 -4.25
N SER A 22 5.40 10.30 -5.01
CA SER A 22 6.35 10.30 -6.13
C SER A 22 5.69 10.80 -7.41
N ASP A 23 6.44 11.52 -8.23
CA ASP A 23 6.01 11.95 -9.57
C ASP A 23 6.03 10.79 -10.59
N LEU A 24 6.65 9.65 -10.25
CA LEU A 24 6.74 8.50 -11.13
C LEU A 24 5.39 7.77 -11.25
N THR A 25 5.11 7.32 -12.48
CA THR A 25 3.91 6.52 -12.74
C THR A 25 4.03 5.13 -12.14
N HIS A 26 3.20 4.82 -11.17
CA HIS A 26 3.01 3.49 -10.62
C HIS A 26 1.80 2.79 -11.25
N VAL A 27 1.73 1.47 -11.17
CA VAL A 27 0.60 0.67 -11.70
C VAL A 27 -0.76 1.07 -11.13
N TYR A 28 -0.79 1.62 -9.93
CA TYR A 28 -2.00 2.10 -9.26
C TYR A 28 -2.27 3.60 -9.48
N SER A 29 -1.46 4.31 -10.28
CA SER A 29 -1.57 5.77 -10.48
C SER A 29 -2.89 6.23 -11.12
N ARG A 30 -3.66 5.32 -11.75
CA ARG A 30 -4.95 5.66 -12.34
C ARG A 30 -6.07 5.86 -11.34
N THR A 31 -5.98 5.22 -10.20
CA THR A 31 -6.95 5.37 -9.12
C THR A 31 -6.18 5.88 -7.93
N TYR A 32 -6.29 7.16 -7.68
CA TYR A 32 -5.66 7.75 -6.52
C TYR A 32 -6.34 7.21 -5.26
N LEU A 33 -5.59 6.43 -4.49
CA LEU A 33 -6.00 5.88 -3.21
C LEU A 33 -4.98 6.34 -2.16
N PRO A 34 -5.22 7.45 -1.47
CA PRO A 34 -4.31 7.95 -0.45
C PRO A 34 -4.24 6.97 0.72
N ARG A 35 -3.16 7.04 1.47
CA ARG A 35 -2.94 6.14 2.61
C ARG A 35 -3.94 6.41 3.71
N VAL A 36 -4.68 5.37 4.04
CA VAL A 36 -5.72 5.40 5.08
C VAL A 36 -5.13 5.70 6.45
N SER A 37 -3.89 5.24 6.73
CA SER A 37 -3.24 5.44 8.03
C SER A 37 -3.09 6.91 8.41
N LEU A 38 -2.72 7.78 7.47
CA LEU A 38 -2.59 9.22 7.75
C LEU A 38 -3.94 9.86 8.05
N ALA A 39 -4.98 9.52 7.26
CA ALA A 39 -6.33 10.02 7.49
C ALA A 39 -6.92 9.50 8.81
N THR A 40 -6.56 8.28 9.23
CA THR A 40 -6.94 7.73 10.54
C THR A 40 -6.22 8.47 11.67
N MET A 41 -4.91 8.70 11.55
CA MET A 41 -4.16 9.45 12.56
C MET A 41 -4.63 10.91 12.67
N ALA A 42 -4.97 11.54 11.54
CA ALA A 42 -5.57 12.89 11.53
C ALA A 42 -6.92 12.89 12.27
N ALA A 43 -7.77 11.88 12.04
CA ALA A 43 -9.04 11.72 12.78
C ALA A 43 -8.79 11.55 14.28
N ILE A 44 -7.82 10.72 14.70
CA ILE A 44 -7.45 10.54 16.11
C ILE A 44 -7.03 11.87 16.73
N LEU A 45 -6.17 12.63 16.08
CA LEU A 45 -5.72 13.94 16.59
C LEU A 45 -6.89 14.91 16.69
N HIS A 46 -7.75 14.98 15.67
CA HIS A 46 -8.92 15.87 15.64
C HIS A 46 -9.94 15.51 16.76
N GLU A 47 -10.27 14.24 16.94
CA GLU A 47 -11.15 13.77 18.03
C GLU A 47 -10.61 14.09 19.41
N ASN A 48 -9.27 14.19 19.56
CA ASN A 48 -8.59 14.59 20.79
C ASN A 48 -8.38 16.11 20.91
N GLY A 49 -9.00 16.92 20.03
CA GLY A 49 -9.03 18.36 20.11
C GLY A 49 -7.80 19.08 19.52
N TYR A 50 -6.98 18.39 18.71
CA TYR A 50 -5.86 19.00 18.01
C TYR A 50 -6.25 19.46 16.61
N ILE A 51 -5.71 20.60 16.18
CA ILE A 51 -5.79 21.04 14.78
C ILE A 51 -4.85 20.14 13.98
N CYS A 52 -5.39 19.43 12.99
CA CYS A 52 -4.62 18.56 12.14
C CYS A 52 -5.09 18.66 10.69
N ASP A 53 -4.24 19.18 9.80
CA ASP A 53 -4.49 19.21 8.37
C ASP A 53 -3.82 18.02 7.69
N LEU A 54 -4.52 17.45 6.71
CA LEU A 54 -4.08 16.26 5.97
C LEU A 54 -3.70 16.63 4.53
N TRP A 55 -2.45 16.40 4.14
CA TRP A 55 -1.91 16.65 2.81
C TRP A 55 -1.59 15.34 2.11
N VAL A 56 -2.36 14.96 1.11
CA VAL A 56 -2.30 13.65 0.48
C VAL A 56 -2.07 13.67 -1.03
N LYS A 57 -1.92 14.84 -1.63
CA LYS A 57 -1.59 15.03 -3.04
C LYS A 57 -0.29 15.80 -3.19
N PRO A 58 0.32 15.79 -4.39
CA PRO A 58 1.44 16.69 -4.69
C PRO A 58 1.10 18.14 -4.29
N MET A 59 2.02 18.80 -3.62
CA MET A 59 1.83 20.13 -3.09
C MET A 59 2.51 21.16 -4.01
N THR A 60 1.85 22.30 -4.20
CA THR A 60 2.46 23.50 -4.77
C THR A 60 3.47 24.09 -3.78
N GLU A 61 4.40 24.91 -4.25
CA GLU A 61 5.37 25.60 -3.39
C GLU A 61 4.68 26.47 -2.32
N THR A 62 3.54 27.09 -2.66
CA THR A 62 2.74 27.85 -1.69
C THR A 62 2.16 26.95 -0.58
N GLU A 63 1.72 25.74 -0.92
CA GLU A 63 1.21 24.77 0.06
C GLU A 63 2.34 24.25 0.94
N LYS A 64 3.52 23.93 0.37
CA LYS A 64 4.72 23.55 1.14
C LYS A 64 5.13 24.65 2.13
N ALA A 65 5.10 25.92 1.68
CA ALA A 65 5.42 27.05 2.55
C ALA A 65 4.49 27.17 3.76
N ARG A 66 3.22 26.76 3.66
CA ARG A 66 2.29 26.74 4.81
C ARG A 66 2.71 25.75 5.89
N LEU A 67 3.42 24.66 5.53
CA LEU A 67 3.84 23.65 6.50
C LEU A 67 4.80 24.20 7.56
N ALA A 68 5.54 25.27 7.26
CA ALA A 68 6.39 25.94 8.25
C ALA A 68 5.61 26.62 9.39
N GLY A 69 4.30 26.78 9.27
CA GLY A 69 3.43 27.36 10.29
C GLY A 69 2.83 26.34 11.29
N TYR A 70 3.22 25.06 11.20
CA TYR A 70 2.79 24.01 12.11
C TYR A 70 3.85 23.73 13.18
N ASP A 71 3.40 23.33 14.36
CA ASP A 71 4.29 22.98 15.48
C ASP A 71 4.94 21.60 15.28
N LEU A 72 4.28 20.72 14.52
CA LEU A 72 4.77 19.40 14.13
C LEU A 72 4.23 19.00 12.76
N VAL A 73 5.11 18.56 11.86
CA VAL A 73 4.72 17.95 10.58
C VAL A 73 5.06 16.48 10.61
N GLY A 74 4.04 15.62 10.42
CA GLY A 74 4.20 14.18 10.28
C GLY A 74 4.24 13.78 8.81
N ILE A 75 5.30 13.10 8.37
CA ILE A 75 5.46 12.65 6.98
C ILE A 75 5.35 11.13 6.92
N GLY A 76 4.36 10.63 6.16
CA GLY A 76 4.19 9.21 5.87
C GLY A 76 4.82 8.83 4.54
N SER A 77 5.63 7.75 4.52
CA SER A 77 6.31 7.30 3.30
C SER A 77 6.33 5.78 3.14
N LEU A 78 6.52 5.35 1.90
CA LEU A 78 6.95 4.00 1.52
C LEU A 78 8.41 4.07 1.07
N SER A 79 9.06 2.92 0.82
CA SER A 79 10.41 2.92 0.25
C SER A 79 10.47 3.69 -1.06
N SER A 80 9.50 3.49 -1.96
CA SER A 80 9.47 4.18 -3.25
C SER A 80 9.18 5.69 -3.20
N THR A 81 8.82 6.25 -2.05
CA THR A 81 8.56 7.69 -1.86
C THR A 81 9.42 8.31 -0.76
N ILE A 82 10.45 7.58 -0.32
CA ILE A 82 11.23 8.03 0.84
C ILE A 82 12.13 9.21 0.51
N ARG A 83 12.64 9.30 -0.72
CA ARG A 83 13.51 10.43 -1.12
C ARG A 83 12.75 11.75 -1.10
N GLU A 84 11.54 11.76 -1.62
CA GLU A 84 10.65 12.91 -1.58
C GLU A 84 10.28 13.28 -0.12
N ALA A 85 10.10 12.26 0.73
CA ALA A 85 9.86 12.48 2.15
C ALA A 85 11.07 13.11 2.85
N TYR A 86 12.29 12.65 2.57
CA TYR A 86 13.52 13.19 3.13
C TYR A 86 13.76 14.63 2.67
N ALA A 87 13.61 14.90 1.37
CA ALA A 87 13.76 16.25 0.84
C ALA A 87 12.79 17.25 1.49
N LEU A 88 11.51 16.86 1.67
CA LEU A 88 10.53 17.69 2.37
C LEU A 88 10.88 17.86 3.85
N ALA A 89 11.33 16.80 4.51
CA ALA A 89 11.72 16.85 5.92
C ALA A 89 12.89 17.79 6.16
N ASP A 90 13.93 17.72 5.30
CA ASP A 90 15.10 18.61 5.38
C ASP A 90 14.73 20.07 5.15
N GLU A 91 13.88 20.36 4.15
CA GLU A 91 13.37 21.71 3.90
C GLU A 91 12.63 22.29 5.11
N LEU A 92 11.76 21.50 5.74
CA LEU A 92 10.99 21.92 6.91
C LEU A 92 11.88 22.16 8.13
N ARG A 93 12.86 21.27 8.38
CA ARG A 93 13.80 21.42 9.49
C ARG A 93 14.69 22.65 9.32
N GLN A 94 15.14 22.96 8.11
CA GLN A 94 15.87 24.20 7.82
C GLN A 94 15.06 25.46 8.16
N LYS A 95 13.72 25.36 8.09
CA LYS A 95 12.79 26.44 8.49
C LYS A 95 12.42 26.41 9.98
N GLY A 96 13.01 25.51 10.77
CA GLY A 96 12.77 25.36 12.21
C GLY A 96 11.50 24.57 12.57
N THR A 97 10.84 23.91 11.61
CA THR A 97 9.66 23.08 11.87
C THR A 97 10.10 21.70 12.34
N ARG A 98 9.47 21.23 13.43
CA ARG A 98 9.71 19.84 13.90
C ARG A 98 9.07 18.84 12.93
N VAL A 99 9.83 17.77 12.62
CA VAL A 99 9.38 16.72 11.71
C VAL A 99 9.39 15.36 12.39
N VAL A 100 8.27 14.64 12.27
CA VAL A 100 8.17 13.22 12.61
C VAL A 100 7.88 12.40 11.36
N MET A 101 8.60 11.32 11.17
CA MET A 101 8.36 10.41 10.04
C MET A 101 7.77 9.09 10.52
N GLY A 102 6.94 8.48 9.66
CA GLY A 102 6.31 7.18 9.90
C GLY A 102 6.12 6.40 8.60
N GLY A 103 5.74 5.14 8.76
CA GLY A 103 5.52 4.22 7.65
C GLY A 103 6.50 3.05 7.64
N PRO A 104 6.30 2.07 6.73
CA PRO A 104 7.06 0.83 6.76
C PRO A 104 8.57 1.03 6.56
N HIS A 105 8.99 1.92 5.67
CA HIS A 105 10.41 2.14 5.40
C HIS A 105 11.15 2.61 6.66
N VAL A 106 10.71 3.72 7.24
CA VAL A 106 11.38 4.32 8.41
C VAL A 106 11.21 3.50 9.68
N THR A 107 10.22 2.61 9.74
CA THR A 107 10.06 1.65 10.83
C THR A 107 11.26 0.69 10.90
N PHE A 108 11.76 0.25 9.74
CA PHE A 108 12.83 -0.74 9.65
C PHE A 108 14.21 -0.14 9.40
N LEU A 109 14.28 1.13 8.95
CA LEU A 109 15.50 1.91 8.77
C LEU A 109 15.40 3.26 9.51
N PRO A 110 15.20 3.22 10.85
CA PRO A 110 14.97 4.45 11.61
C PRO A 110 16.20 5.37 11.68
N GLU A 111 17.42 4.82 11.67
CA GLU A 111 18.64 5.62 11.69
C GLU A 111 18.83 6.43 10.40
N GLU A 112 18.58 5.80 9.23
CA GLU A 112 18.58 6.50 7.95
C GLU A 112 17.60 7.69 7.99
N ALA A 113 16.38 7.47 8.46
CA ALA A 113 15.36 8.52 8.56
C ALA A 113 15.73 9.63 9.57
N LEU A 114 16.41 9.30 10.66
CA LEU A 114 16.79 10.27 11.69
C LEU A 114 17.91 11.25 11.23
N HIS A 115 18.54 11.01 10.10
CA HIS A 115 19.37 12.06 9.48
C HIS A 115 18.50 13.20 8.92
N HIS A 116 17.26 12.95 8.58
CA HIS A 116 16.31 13.87 7.94
C HIS A 116 15.20 14.40 8.85
N CYS A 117 14.89 13.74 9.96
CA CYS A 117 13.79 14.12 10.85
C CYS A 117 14.20 14.15 12.33
N ASP A 118 13.34 14.70 13.19
CA ASP A 118 13.58 14.77 14.63
C ASP A 118 13.12 13.51 15.35
N TYR A 119 12.04 12.89 14.83
CA TYR A 119 11.42 11.71 15.42
C TYR A 119 11.02 10.71 14.35
N VAL A 120 11.11 9.42 14.66
CA VAL A 120 10.53 8.33 13.87
C VAL A 120 9.52 7.57 14.71
N VAL A 121 8.28 7.48 14.22
CA VAL A 121 7.25 6.58 14.76
C VAL A 121 7.39 5.23 14.08
N ARG A 122 7.78 4.20 14.84
CA ARG A 122 7.96 2.82 14.34
C ARG A 122 6.70 1.99 14.60
N GLY A 123 6.35 1.15 13.63
CA GLY A 123 5.17 0.27 13.69
C GLY A 123 3.85 1.02 13.51
N GLU A 124 2.86 0.70 14.35
CA GLU A 124 1.53 1.33 14.32
C GLU A 124 1.57 2.68 15.03
N GLY A 125 1.36 3.75 14.27
CA GLY A 125 1.45 5.13 14.78
C GLY A 125 0.19 5.65 15.45
N ASP A 126 -0.91 4.91 15.42
CA ASP A 126 -2.24 5.40 15.82
C ASP A 126 -2.27 6.02 17.24
N GLU A 127 -1.71 5.34 18.23
CA GLU A 127 -1.64 5.82 19.61
C GLU A 127 -0.34 6.58 19.88
N THR A 128 0.77 6.14 19.27
CA THR A 128 2.10 6.70 19.51
C THR A 128 2.20 8.14 19.02
N LEU A 129 1.62 8.50 17.88
CA LEU A 129 1.66 9.87 17.37
C LEU A 129 0.88 10.82 18.28
N LEU A 130 -0.31 10.42 18.74
CA LEU A 130 -1.09 11.23 19.70
C LEU A 130 -0.32 11.45 21.00
N ALA A 131 0.33 10.42 21.52
CA ALA A 131 1.14 10.53 22.73
C ALA A 131 2.35 11.45 22.53
N LEU A 132 3.03 11.38 21.36
CA LEU A 132 4.11 12.29 21.00
C LEU A 132 3.63 13.74 20.96
N VAL A 133 2.52 14.02 20.28
CA VAL A 133 1.93 15.37 20.21
C VAL A 133 1.65 15.92 21.60
N ARG A 134 1.06 15.12 22.51
CA ARG A 134 0.79 15.50 23.90
C ARG A 134 2.05 15.82 24.73
N LEU A 135 3.15 15.14 24.45
CA LEU A 135 4.44 15.41 25.11
C LEU A 135 5.05 16.70 24.58
N LEU A 136 5.11 16.86 23.25
CA LEU A 136 5.70 18.02 22.61
C LEU A 136 4.94 19.32 22.92
N GLU A 137 3.62 19.28 22.99
CA GLU A 137 2.78 20.40 23.45
C GLU A 137 3.20 20.91 24.85
N LYS A 138 3.59 19.98 25.73
CA LYS A 138 4.02 20.30 27.11
C LYS A 138 5.52 20.59 27.21
N GLY A 139 6.23 20.68 26.09
CA GLY A 139 7.69 20.85 26.07
C GLY A 139 8.45 19.67 26.67
N ARG A 140 7.90 18.47 26.67
CA ARG A 140 8.51 17.25 27.25
C ARG A 140 9.14 16.39 26.16
N ASN A 141 10.24 15.72 26.52
CA ASN A 141 10.90 14.74 25.67
C ASN A 141 10.14 13.40 25.63
N PRO A 142 10.26 12.62 24.53
CA PRO A 142 9.60 11.33 24.40
C PRO A 142 10.43 10.14 24.94
N ASP A 143 11.27 10.36 25.96
CA ASP A 143 12.30 9.42 26.44
C ASP A 143 11.76 8.03 26.82
N HIS A 144 10.51 7.94 27.24
CA HIS A 144 9.84 6.69 27.64
C HIS A 144 8.69 6.30 26.71
N LEU A 145 8.49 7.04 25.61
CA LEU A 145 7.39 6.75 24.69
C LEU A 145 7.75 5.56 23.79
N LYS A 146 7.09 4.44 23.97
CA LYS A 146 7.28 3.25 23.12
C LYS A 146 7.01 3.58 21.66
N GLY A 147 7.78 2.94 20.76
CA GLY A 147 7.65 3.10 19.31
C GLY A 147 8.32 4.35 18.73
N ILE A 148 8.97 5.17 19.56
CA ILE A 148 9.70 6.35 19.09
C ILE A 148 11.19 6.03 18.95
N SER A 149 11.79 6.58 17.88
CA SER A 149 13.24 6.76 17.77
C SER A 149 13.54 8.24 17.56
N TYR A 150 14.67 8.71 18.10
CA TYR A 150 15.10 10.10 18.00
C TYR A 150 16.62 10.22 18.14
N LYS A 151 17.18 11.36 17.71
CA LYS A 151 18.61 11.67 17.88
C LYS A 151 18.91 12.10 19.32
N ILE A 152 19.99 11.57 19.89
CA ILE A 152 20.64 12.08 21.11
C ILE A 152 21.76 13.06 20.71
N SER A 153 22.51 12.73 19.67
CA SER A 153 23.56 13.55 19.05
C SER A 153 23.64 13.22 17.56
N ASP A 154 24.52 13.88 16.81
CA ASP A 154 24.70 13.63 15.36
C ASP A 154 25.08 12.19 15.02
N THR A 155 25.67 11.47 15.96
CA THR A 155 26.15 10.08 15.78
C THR A 155 25.47 9.07 16.71
N ALA A 156 24.56 9.50 17.59
CA ALA A 156 23.90 8.64 18.55
C ALA A 156 22.38 8.74 18.48
N PHE A 157 21.76 7.59 18.37
CA PHE A 157 20.31 7.44 18.25
C PHE A 157 19.73 6.66 19.43
N GLN A 158 18.53 7.03 19.85
CA GLN A 158 17.76 6.31 20.84
C GLN A 158 16.60 5.61 20.15
N HIS A 159 16.45 4.33 20.44
CA HIS A 159 15.32 3.51 19.99
C HIS A 159 14.58 2.97 21.23
N ASN A 160 13.43 3.53 21.53
CA ASN A 160 12.60 3.02 22.61
C ASN A 160 11.97 1.68 22.21
N ASP A 161 11.51 0.89 23.18
CA ASP A 161 10.84 -0.38 22.93
C ASP A 161 9.65 -0.22 21.97
N MET A 162 9.36 -1.27 21.20
CA MET A 162 8.17 -1.29 20.35
C MET A 162 6.89 -1.30 21.22
N PRO A 163 5.82 -0.59 20.79
CA PRO A 163 4.56 -0.64 21.47
C PRO A 163 3.86 -1.98 21.24
N ASP A 164 2.90 -2.30 22.09
CA ASP A 164 1.95 -3.36 21.84
C ASP A 164 1.10 -3.02 20.60
N LEU A 165 0.60 -4.06 19.92
CA LEU A 165 -0.30 -3.85 18.78
C LEU A 165 -1.59 -3.16 19.25
N VAL A 166 -1.99 -2.11 18.53
CA VAL A 166 -3.18 -1.32 18.89
C VAL A 166 -4.46 -2.16 18.91
N ASN A 167 -5.39 -1.80 19.77
CA ASN A 167 -6.73 -2.37 19.73
C ASN A 167 -7.51 -1.78 18.55
N PHE A 168 -7.50 -2.47 17.42
CA PHE A 168 -8.06 -1.97 16.16
C PHE A 168 -9.57 -1.67 16.23
N SER A 169 -10.30 -2.28 17.16
CA SER A 169 -11.73 -1.96 17.39
C SER A 169 -11.97 -0.56 17.99
N LYS A 170 -10.93 0.09 18.52
CA LYS A 170 -11.02 1.45 19.07
C LYS A 170 -10.53 2.53 18.10
N ILE A 171 -10.01 2.14 16.95
CA ILE A 171 -9.45 3.07 15.98
C ILE A 171 -10.61 3.68 15.16
N PRO A 172 -10.69 5.01 15.04
CA PRO A 172 -11.73 5.67 14.27
C PRO A 172 -11.62 5.38 12.77
N SER A 173 -12.66 5.76 12.05
CA SER A 173 -12.62 5.76 10.59
C SER A 173 -11.67 6.82 10.07
N PRO A 174 -11.01 6.57 8.91
CA PRO A 174 -10.17 7.60 8.29
C PRO A 174 -11.03 8.80 7.87
N ASP A 175 -10.56 9.99 8.17
CA ASP A 175 -11.24 11.24 7.80
C ASP A 175 -10.46 12.03 6.75
N PHE A 176 -10.84 11.90 5.50
CA PHE A 176 -10.26 12.66 4.40
C PHE A 176 -10.83 14.07 4.25
N THR A 177 -11.85 14.45 5.03
CA THR A 177 -12.40 15.82 5.02
C THR A 177 -11.44 16.82 5.68
N LEU A 178 -10.50 16.33 6.47
CA LEU A 178 -9.42 17.11 7.05
C LEU A 178 -8.35 17.55 6.02
N SER A 179 -8.48 17.11 4.77
CA SER A 179 -7.57 17.51 3.70
C SER A 179 -8.10 18.73 2.94
N PRO A 180 -7.36 19.84 2.91
CA PRO A 180 -7.72 21.01 2.09
C PRO A 180 -7.63 20.74 0.58
N GLN A 181 -6.94 19.66 0.19
CA GLN A 181 -6.72 19.29 -1.21
C GLN A 181 -7.83 18.39 -1.78
N ILE A 182 -8.69 17.80 -0.93
CA ILE A 182 -9.67 16.79 -1.34
C ILE A 182 -11.05 17.42 -1.45
N LYS A 183 -11.62 17.37 -2.66
CA LYS A 183 -13.00 17.75 -2.88
C LYS A 183 -13.96 16.65 -2.43
N LYS A 184 -15.17 17.04 -2.02
CA LYS A 184 -16.20 16.09 -1.63
C LYS A 184 -16.41 15.03 -2.74
N ASN A 185 -16.36 13.76 -2.35
CA ASN A 185 -16.54 12.59 -3.23
C ASN A 185 -15.43 12.36 -4.27
N GLU A 186 -14.31 13.03 -4.20
CA GLU A 186 -13.19 12.87 -5.14
C GLU A 186 -12.50 11.51 -4.97
N ILE A 187 -12.27 11.09 -3.72
CA ILE A 187 -11.62 9.81 -3.40
C ILE A 187 -12.69 8.73 -3.25
N PRO A 188 -12.49 7.53 -3.82
CA PRO A 188 -13.32 6.37 -3.50
C PRO A 188 -13.27 6.09 -1.99
N PRO A 189 -14.40 5.79 -1.33
CA PRO A 189 -14.38 5.35 0.06
C PRO A 189 -13.49 4.12 0.24
N ILE A 190 -12.56 4.19 1.19
CA ILE A 190 -11.70 3.09 1.58
C ILE A 190 -12.09 2.71 3.00
N ILE A 191 -12.49 1.46 3.20
CA ILE A 191 -12.89 0.92 4.50
C ILE A 191 -11.91 -0.19 4.86
N ILE A 192 -11.30 -0.09 6.04
CA ILE A 192 -10.44 -1.12 6.59
C ILE A 192 -11.24 -1.85 7.67
N THR A 193 -11.54 -3.11 7.43
CA THR A 193 -12.31 -3.92 8.39
C THR A 193 -11.42 -4.72 9.32
N SER A 194 -10.14 -4.90 8.94
CA SER A 194 -9.16 -5.69 9.67
C SER A 194 -7.74 -5.18 9.45
N ARG A 195 -6.83 -5.53 10.34
CA ARG A 195 -5.40 -5.20 10.25
C ARG A 195 -4.55 -6.41 10.62
N GLY A 196 -3.46 -6.61 9.87
CA GLY A 196 -2.59 -7.78 9.97
C GLY A 196 -3.03 -8.94 9.09
N CYS A 197 -2.16 -9.91 8.88
CA CYS A 197 -2.41 -11.08 8.04
C CYS A 197 -1.86 -12.34 8.71
N PRO A 198 -2.60 -13.47 8.75
CA PRO A 198 -2.13 -14.72 9.35
C PRO A 198 -1.04 -15.42 8.53
N HIS A 199 -0.88 -15.03 7.25
CA HIS A 199 0.16 -15.57 6.38
C HIS A 199 1.52 -14.96 6.69
N ASP A 200 2.60 -15.67 6.35
CA ASP A 200 3.98 -15.28 6.59
C ASP A 200 4.79 -15.36 5.29
N CYS A 201 4.34 -14.61 4.27
CA CYS A 201 5.02 -14.56 2.98
C CYS A 201 6.38 -13.86 3.10
N THR A 202 7.44 -14.44 2.51
CA THR A 202 8.82 -13.98 2.68
C THR A 202 9.08 -12.54 2.22
N PHE A 203 8.33 -12.08 1.23
CA PHE A 203 8.48 -10.74 0.62
C PHE A 203 7.51 -9.69 1.18
N CYS A 204 6.55 -10.08 2.03
CA CYS A 204 5.47 -9.21 2.46
C CYS A 204 5.84 -8.40 3.71
N SER A 205 5.69 -7.09 3.66
CA SER A 205 5.93 -6.18 4.78
C SER A 205 4.80 -6.15 5.83
N VAL A 206 3.64 -6.73 5.53
CA VAL A 206 2.47 -6.70 6.42
C VAL A 206 2.76 -7.40 7.75
N THR A 207 3.34 -8.61 7.70
CA THR A 207 3.62 -9.39 8.91
C THR A 207 4.69 -8.74 9.81
N PRO A 208 5.83 -8.25 9.31
CA PRO A 208 6.78 -7.51 10.13
C PRO A 208 6.20 -6.23 10.74
N LEU A 209 5.30 -5.54 10.04
CA LEU A 209 4.74 -4.26 10.47
C LEU A 209 3.56 -4.41 11.43
N PHE A 210 2.60 -5.29 11.12
CA PHE A 210 1.31 -5.42 11.83
C PHE A 210 1.17 -6.73 12.63
N GLY A 211 2.17 -7.62 12.55
CA GLY A 211 2.14 -8.94 13.17
C GLY A 211 1.19 -9.92 12.46
N ARG A 212 1.24 -11.17 12.91
CA ARG A 212 0.38 -12.27 12.41
C ARG A 212 -1.00 -12.30 13.06
N LYS A 213 -1.22 -11.51 14.12
CA LYS A 213 -2.50 -11.43 14.83
C LYS A 213 -3.48 -10.63 13.96
N TYR A 214 -4.51 -11.32 13.45
CA TYR A 214 -5.57 -10.71 12.68
C TYR A 214 -6.56 -10.02 13.62
N ARG A 215 -6.58 -8.67 13.58
CA ARG A 215 -7.43 -7.81 14.42
C ARG A 215 -8.50 -7.17 13.53
N PHE A 216 -9.68 -6.97 14.04
CA PHE A 216 -10.81 -6.49 13.23
C PHE A 216 -11.75 -5.57 14.03
N LYS A 217 -12.44 -4.70 13.29
CA LYS A 217 -13.56 -3.89 13.78
C LYS A 217 -14.80 -4.77 13.98
N SER A 218 -15.71 -4.36 14.84
CA SER A 218 -17.02 -5.00 14.97
C SER A 218 -17.83 -4.82 13.67
N HIS A 219 -18.86 -5.65 13.47
CA HIS A 219 -19.72 -5.51 12.31
C HIS A 219 -20.49 -4.18 12.34
N GLU A 220 -20.90 -3.75 13.53
CA GLU A 220 -21.60 -2.47 13.74
C GLU A 220 -20.75 -1.30 13.28
N GLN A 221 -19.46 -1.28 13.63
CA GLN A 221 -18.50 -0.25 13.18
C GLN A 221 -18.38 -0.23 11.66
N VAL A 222 -18.18 -1.39 11.03
CA VAL A 222 -18.07 -1.47 9.57
C VAL A 222 -19.37 -1.02 8.89
N ILE A 223 -20.53 -1.39 9.42
CA ILE A 223 -21.83 -0.97 8.91
C ILE A 223 -22.02 0.55 9.06
N ALA A 224 -21.61 1.12 10.19
CA ALA A 224 -21.67 2.58 10.41
C ALA A 224 -20.81 3.33 9.36
N GLU A 225 -19.61 2.81 9.03
CA GLU A 225 -18.74 3.37 7.98
C GLU A 225 -19.33 3.21 6.56
N LEU A 226 -20.06 2.12 6.29
CA LEU A 226 -20.66 1.85 4.99
C LEU A 226 -21.90 2.71 4.70
N ARG A 227 -22.74 3.00 5.71
CA ARG A 227 -24.02 3.71 5.54
C ARG A 227 -23.91 5.04 4.78
N PRO A 228 -22.99 5.97 5.13
CA PRO A 228 -22.90 7.26 4.44
C PRO A 228 -22.38 7.12 3.00
N VAL A 229 -21.77 5.99 2.63
CA VAL A 229 -21.11 5.78 1.34
C VAL A 229 -21.75 4.66 0.51
N GLN A 230 -22.86 4.07 0.95
CA GLN A 230 -23.50 2.94 0.25
C GLN A 230 -23.91 3.22 -1.20
N HIS A 231 -24.10 4.49 -1.57
CA HIS A 231 -24.41 4.91 -2.94
C HIS A 231 -23.16 4.98 -3.84
N ARG A 232 -21.96 4.65 -3.30
CA ARG A 232 -20.66 4.74 -3.98
C ARG A 232 -20.03 3.37 -4.14
N SER A 233 -19.02 3.29 -5.01
CA SER A 233 -18.12 2.13 -5.06
C SER A 233 -17.12 2.23 -3.91
N VAL A 234 -16.95 1.15 -3.15
CA VAL A 234 -16.09 1.06 -1.96
C VAL A 234 -14.90 0.15 -2.24
N CYS A 235 -13.73 0.51 -1.71
CA CYS A 235 -12.58 -0.38 -1.62
C CYS A 235 -12.42 -0.89 -0.19
N PHE A 236 -12.51 -2.20 0.02
CA PHE A 236 -12.04 -2.81 1.28
C PHE A 236 -10.51 -2.90 1.21
N GLY A 237 -9.84 -2.08 2.00
CA GLY A 237 -8.38 -1.94 1.99
C GLY A 237 -7.67 -2.92 2.95
N ASP A 238 -8.33 -4.01 3.31
CA ASP A 238 -7.75 -5.07 4.13
C ASP A 238 -6.63 -5.80 3.39
N ASP A 239 -5.54 -6.17 4.08
CA ASP A 239 -4.45 -6.98 3.52
C ASP A 239 -4.94 -8.34 3.01
N ASN A 240 -5.98 -8.89 3.63
CA ASN A 240 -6.68 -10.09 3.21
C ASN A 240 -8.10 -10.11 3.81
N PHE A 241 -9.07 -9.58 3.06
CA PHE A 241 -10.46 -9.44 3.49
C PHE A 241 -11.11 -10.76 3.92
N CYS A 242 -10.70 -11.87 3.31
CA CYS A 242 -11.25 -13.20 3.56
C CYS A 242 -10.37 -14.07 4.48
N ALA A 243 -9.40 -13.50 5.22
CA ALA A 243 -8.49 -14.27 6.09
C ALA A 243 -9.22 -15.07 7.17
N ARG A 244 -10.42 -14.67 7.55
CA ARG A 244 -11.33 -15.39 8.47
C ARG A 244 -12.70 -15.59 7.83
N PRO A 245 -12.90 -16.65 7.01
CA PRO A 245 -14.12 -16.81 6.21
C PRO A 245 -15.43 -16.75 7.02
N LYS A 246 -15.46 -17.34 8.22
CA LYS A 246 -16.63 -17.28 9.10
C LYS A 246 -17.03 -15.85 9.45
N ARG A 247 -16.04 -14.99 9.82
CA ARG A 247 -16.25 -13.57 10.10
C ARG A 247 -16.70 -12.83 8.86
N THR A 248 -16.04 -13.05 7.74
CA THR A 248 -16.37 -12.36 6.48
C THR A 248 -17.79 -12.69 6.04
N LYS A 249 -18.19 -13.97 6.08
CA LYS A 249 -19.59 -14.37 5.80
C LYS A 249 -20.59 -13.70 6.75
N SER A 250 -20.27 -13.63 8.03
CA SER A 250 -21.11 -12.94 9.02
C SER A 250 -21.24 -11.44 8.72
N LEU A 251 -20.14 -10.74 8.36
CA LEU A 251 -20.15 -9.35 7.96
C LEU A 251 -21.01 -9.13 6.70
N LEU A 252 -20.82 -9.95 5.66
CA LEU A 252 -21.57 -9.81 4.40
C LEU A 252 -23.09 -10.03 4.61
N ARG A 253 -23.48 -10.99 5.46
CA ARG A 253 -24.89 -11.18 5.85
C ARG A 253 -25.44 -9.96 6.61
N GLU A 254 -24.63 -9.37 7.49
CA GLU A 254 -25.07 -8.19 8.23
C GLU A 254 -25.20 -6.97 7.32
N MET A 255 -24.33 -6.81 6.31
CA MET A 255 -24.48 -5.79 5.26
C MET A 255 -25.82 -5.92 4.51
N ILE A 256 -26.22 -7.15 4.17
CA ILE A 256 -27.51 -7.42 3.50
C ILE A 256 -28.67 -7.10 4.44
N LYS A 257 -28.66 -7.66 5.64
CA LYS A 257 -29.71 -7.49 6.65
C LYS A 257 -29.96 -6.02 6.99
N GLN A 258 -28.88 -5.24 7.16
CA GLN A 258 -28.95 -3.83 7.50
C GLN A 258 -29.08 -2.88 6.31
N LYS A 259 -29.21 -3.43 5.09
CA LYS A 259 -29.30 -2.65 3.84
C LYS A 259 -28.14 -1.67 3.66
N ALA A 260 -26.92 -2.08 4.09
CA ALA A 260 -25.70 -1.30 3.99
C ALA A 260 -24.76 -1.78 2.88
N VAL A 261 -25.34 -2.41 1.84
CA VAL A 261 -24.59 -2.90 0.68
C VAL A 261 -24.20 -1.72 -0.21
N PRO A 262 -22.90 -1.50 -0.52
CA PRO A 262 -22.46 -0.42 -1.39
C PRO A 262 -22.88 -0.66 -2.84
N LEU A 263 -22.77 0.39 -3.68
CA LEU A 263 -23.05 0.28 -5.12
C LEU A 263 -22.24 -0.85 -5.76
N ARG A 264 -20.98 -0.95 -5.40
CA ARG A 264 -20.02 -2.03 -5.75
C ARG A 264 -18.88 -2.03 -4.73
N TRP A 265 -18.17 -3.13 -4.62
CA TRP A 265 -16.94 -3.13 -3.84
C TRP A 265 -15.83 -3.97 -4.48
N SER A 266 -14.61 -3.70 -4.05
CA SER A 266 -13.41 -4.45 -4.37
C SER A 266 -12.60 -4.70 -3.10
N GLY A 267 -11.75 -5.72 -3.11
CA GLY A 267 -10.88 -6.03 -1.96
C GLY A 267 -9.86 -7.10 -2.32
N GLN A 268 -8.87 -7.29 -1.46
CA GLN A 268 -7.84 -8.30 -1.62
C GLN A 268 -8.24 -9.59 -0.89
N ILE A 269 -8.09 -10.73 -1.56
CA ILE A 269 -8.37 -12.05 -1.03
C ILE A 269 -7.24 -13.04 -1.38
N CYS A 270 -7.17 -14.15 -0.68
CA CYS A 270 -6.31 -15.27 -1.05
C CYS A 270 -7.04 -16.27 -1.97
N VAL A 271 -6.28 -17.08 -2.72
CA VAL A 271 -6.81 -18.11 -3.64
C VAL A 271 -7.80 -19.06 -2.94
N SER A 272 -7.49 -19.47 -1.71
CA SER A 272 -8.33 -20.41 -0.94
C SER A 272 -9.73 -19.87 -0.60
N ALA A 273 -9.93 -18.53 -0.58
CA ALA A 273 -11.25 -17.95 -0.35
C ALA A 273 -12.26 -18.37 -1.44
N ALA A 274 -11.80 -18.56 -2.66
CA ALA A 274 -12.65 -18.96 -3.78
C ALA A 274 -13.05 -20.45 -3.79
N SER A 275 -12.60 -21.24 -2.83
CA SER A 275 -13.08 -22.61 -2.63
C SER A 275 -14.32 -22.74 -1.73
N ASP A 276 -14.78 -21.61 -1.14
CA ASP A 276 -16.00 -21.56 -0.31
C ASP A 276 -17.18 -20.99 -1.14
N PRO A 277 -18.10 -21.84 -1.66
CA PRO A 277 -19.19 -21.40 -2.51
C PRO A 277 -20.10 -20.39 -1.82
N GLU A 278 -20.44 -20.60 -0.54
CA GLU A 278 -21.29 -19.71 0.24
C GLU A 278 -20.66 -18.31 0.40
N LEU A 279 -19.34 -18.26 0.63
CA LEU A 279 -18.62 -16.98 0.70
C LEU A 279 -18.74 -16.23 -0.64
N LEU A 280 -18.54 -16.92 -1.75
CA LEU A 280 -18.62 -16.31 -3.09
C LEU A 280 -20.06 -15.87 -3.43
N ASP A 281 -21.08 -16.62 -3.02
CA ASP A 281 -22.48 -16.26 -3.21
C ASP A 281 -22.81 -14.97 -2.43
N LEU A 282 -22.39 -14.86 -1.18
CA LEU A 282 -22.53 -13.65 -0.38
C LEU A 282 -21.73 -12.46 -0.96
N MET A 283 -20.53 -12.71 -1.50
CA MET A 283 -19.77 -11.67 -2.19
C MET A 283 -20.49 -11.14 -3.41
N ALA A 284 -21.13 -12.03 -4.21
CA ALA A 284 -21.90 -11.63 -5.38
C ALA A 284 -23.17 -10.85 -4.97
N GLU A 285 -23.92 -11.33 -3.98
CA GLU A 285 -25.13 -10.69 -3.45
C GLU A 285 -24.82 -9.29 -2.89
N THR A 286 -23.67 -9.13 -2.21
CA THR A 286 -23.18 -7.83 -1.72
C THR A 286 -22.50 -6.99 -2.80
N ARG A 287 -22.58 -7.37 -4.08
CA ARG A 287 -22.09 -6.62 -5.24
C ARG A 287 -20.56 -6.48 -5.32
N CYS A 288 -19.82 -7.53 -4.93
CA CYS A 288 -18.39 -7.61 -5.22
C CYS A 288 -18.16 -7.48 -6.72
N ARG A 289 -17.31 -6.52 -7.12
CA ARG A 289 -17.05 -6.27 -8.54
C ARG A 289 -15.80 -6.92 -9.05
N ILE A 290 -14.72 -6.82 -8.28
CA ILE A 290 -13.40 -7.35 -8.61
C ILE A 290 -12.63 -7.63 -7.33
N VAL A 291 -11.87 -8.72 -7.33
CA VAL A 291 -10.95 -9.04 -6.24
C VAL A 291 -9.50 -9.07 -6.73
N TYR A 292 -8.59 -8.66 -5.85
CA TYR A 292 -7.15 -8.73 -6.04
C TYR A 292 -6.64 -10.01 -5.38
N VAL A 293 -5.97 -10.86 -6.15
CA VAL A 293 -5.55 -12.20 -5.69
C VAL A 293 -4.05 -12.36 -5.84
N GLY A 294 -3.35 -12.58 -4.73
CA GLY A 294 -1.93 -12.95 -4.72
C GLY A 294 -1.76 -14.39 -5.20
N VAL A 295 -1.49 -14.56 -6.49
CA VAL A 295 -1.14 -15.85 -7.12
C VAL A 295 0.33 -16.16 -6.94
N GLU A 296 1.16 -15.15 -7.07
CA GLU A 296 2.61 -15.05 -6.94
C GLU A 296 3.38 -15.80 -8.01
N SER A 297 3.15 -17.11 -8.22
CA SER A 297 3.88 -17.89 -9.22
C SER A 297 3.00 -18.96 -9.86
N VAL A 298 3.41 -19.41 -11.04
CA VAL A 298 2.88 -20.60 -11.73
C VAL A 298 3.80 -21.81 -11.59
N ASP A 299 4.88 -21.66 -10.81
CA ASP A 299 5.81 -22.75 -10.46
C ASP A 299 5.56 -23.24 -9.03
N PRO A 300 5.27 -24.54 -8.82
CA PRO A 300 5.01 -25.10 -7.50
C PRO A 300 6.16 -24.95 -6.49
N ALA A 301 7.42 -25.01 -6.95
CA ALA A 301 8.57 -24.87 -6.07
C ALA A 301 8.69 -23.42 -5.54
N THR A 302 8.46 -22.44 -6.40
CA THR A 302 8.43 -21.02 -6.04
C THR A 302 7.29 -20.71 -5.08
N LEU A 303 6.09 -21.26 -5.29
CA LEU A 303 4.96 -21.10 -4.36
C LEU A 303 5.32 -21.64 -2.95
N LYS A 304 5.96 -22.79 -2.87
CA LYS A 304 6.43 -23.34 -1.61
C LYS A 304 7.48 -22.43 -0.93
N LYS A 305 8.44 -21.92 -1.68
CA LYS A 305 9.45 -20.94 -1.19
C LYS A 305 8.79 -19.69 -0.58
N TYR A 306 7.72 -19.20 -1.18
CA TYR A 306 6.99 -18.02 -0.71
C TYR A 306 6.03 -18.31 0.45
N GLY A 307 5.92 -19.55 0.91
CA GLY A 307 5.00 -19.94 1.98
C GLY A 307 3.53 -19.93 1.54
N LYS A 308 3.27 -20.12 0.24
CA LYS A 308 1.90 -20.19 -0.29
C LYS A 308 1.36 -21.62 -0.19
N ALA A 309 0.14 -21.74 0.32
CA ALA A 309 -0.52 -23.03 0.53
C ALA A 309 -1.35 -23.51 -0.67
N HIS A 310 -1.53 -22.70 -1.71
CA HIS A 310 -2.34 -23.04 -2.88
C HIS A 310 -1.48 -23.66 -3.99
N THR A 311 -2.14 -24.42 -4.86
CA THR A 311 -1.56 -25.00 -6.08
C THR A 311 -1.97 -24.22 -7.31
N VAL A 312 -1.29 -24.45 -8.44
CA VAL A 312 -1.62 -23.83 -9.74
C VAL A 312 -3.04 -24.22 -10.18
N ASP A 313 -3.46 -25.49 -9.96
CA ASP A 313 -4.84 -25.93 -10.26
C ASP A 313 -5.88 -25.22 -9.39
N ALA A 314 -5.56 -24.92 -8.12
CA ALA A 314 -6.45 -24.17 -7.26
C ALA A 314 -6.67 -22.74 -7.76
N VAL A 315 -5.66 -22.13 -8.41
CA VAL A 315 -5.79 -20.80 -9.05
C VAL A 315 -6.76 -20.84 -10.22
N LYS A 316 -6.68 -21.88 -11.08
CA LYS A 316 -7.62 -22.05 -12.19
C LYS A 316 -9.06 -22.15 -11.70
N LYS A 317 -9.31 -23.01 -10.69
CA LYS A 317 -10.63 -23.14 -10.04
C LYS A 317 -11.09 -21.83 -9.39
N CYS A 318 -10.16 -21.07 -8.80
CA CYS A 318 -10.46 -19.75 -8.24
C CYS A 318 -11.01 -18.79 -9.30
N VAL A 319 -10.37 -18.71 -10.48
CA VAL A 319 -10.84 -17.88 -11.60
C VAL A 319 -12.22 -18.33 -12.08
N GLU A 320 -12.42 -19.63 -12.30
CA GLU A 320 -13.70 -20.21 -12.75
C GLU A 320 -14.82 -19.90 -11.74
N ASN A 321 -14.60 -20.12 -10.45
CA ASN A 321 -15.60 -19.93 -9.40
C ASN A 321 -16.02 -18.44 -9.25
N LEU A 322 -15.05 -17.51 -9.36
CA LEU A 322 -15.31 -16.07 -9.35
C LEU A 322 -16.11 -15.64 -10.60
N HIS A 323 -15.70 -16.11 -11.77
CA HIS A 323 -16.39 -15.79 -13.02
C HIS A 323 -17.82 -16.32 -13.09
N ASN A 324 -18.09 -17.51 -12.55
CA ASN A 324 -19.43 -18.09 -12.45
C ASN A 324 -20.39 -17.21 -11.64
N ARG A 325 -19.83 -16.32 -10.78
CA ARG A 325 -20.58 -15.34 -9.99
C ARG A 325 -20.46 -13.91 -10.48
N ASN A 326 -19.94 -13.74 -11.70
CA ASN A 326 -19.70 -12.44 -12.32
C ASN A 326 -18.79 -11.49 -11.50
N ILE A 327 -17.90 -12.06 -10.68
CA ILE A 327 -16.86 -11.36 -9.95
C ILE A 327 -15.59 -11.37 -10.80
N GLY A 328 -14.99 -10.19 -10.98
CA GLY A 328 -13.72 -10.03 -11.70
C GLY A 328 -12.52 -10.42 -10.84
N ILE A 329 -11.41 -10.75 -11.50
CA ILE A 329 -10.16 -11.08 -10.85
C ILE A 329 -8.98 -10.28 -11.42
N HIS A 330 -8.21 -9.66 -10.51
CA HIS A 330 -6.89 -9.11 -10.77
C HIS A 330 -5.83 -10.04 -10.16
N GLY A 331 -5.06 -10.71 -11.01
CA GLY A 331 -3.98 -11.60 -10.56
C GLY A 331 -2.69 -10.84 -10.32
N MET A 332 -2.07 -11.06 -9.16
CA MET A 332 -0.76 -10.52 -8.81
C MET A 332 0.27 -11.64 -8.81
N PHE A 333 1.36 -11.45 -9.57
CA PHE A 333 2.45 -12.40 -9.75
C PHE A 333 3.77 -11.74 -9.41
N VAL A 334 4.74 -12.52 -8.94
CA VAL A 334 6.08 -12.07 -8.59
C VAL A 334 7.11 -12.88 -9.39
N VAL A 335 8.05 -12.21 -10.02
CA VAL A 335 9.24 -12.80 -10.65
C VAL A 335 10.39 -12.68 -9.65
N ASP A 336 10.97 -13.82 -9.28
CA ASP A 336 12.07 -13.94 -8.32
C ASP A 336 13.43 -13.71 -9.01
N SER A 337 14.47 -13.38 -8.24
CA SER A 337 15.85 -13.28 -8.76
C SER A 337 16.37 -14.61 -9.30
N LYS A 338 15.84 -15.74 -8.83
CA LYS A 338 16.19 -17.10 -9.30
C LYS A 338 15.44 -17.53 -10.54
N ASP A 339 14.48 -16.73 -10.99
CA ASP A 339 13.73 -17.00 -12.22
C ASP A 339 14.58 -16.72 -13.47
N GLY A 340 14.20 -17.34 -14.58
CA GLY A 340 14.78 -17.05 -15.90
C GLY A 340 13.91 -16.09 -16.70
N PRO A 341 14.43 -15.55 -17.83
CA PRO A 341 13.70 -14.59 -18.66
C PRO A 341 12.44 -15.18 -19.33
N GLN A 342 12.25 -16.49 -19.26
CA GLN A 342 11.05 -17.18 -19.73
C GLN A 342 9.90 -17.12 -18.73
N THR A 343 10.16 -16.88 -17.42
CA THR A 343 9.14 -16.90 -16.36
C THR A 343 8.03 -15.87 -16.60
N PRO A 344 8.30 -14.59 -16.97
CA PRO A 344 7.24 -13.63 -17.29
C PRO A 344 6.32 -14.13 -18.43
N LYS A 345 6.88 -14.80 -19.45
CA LYS A 345 6.08 -15.37 -20.54
C LYS A 345 5.17 -16.49 -20.04
N ASN A 346 5.67 -17.40 -19.23
CA ASN A 346 4.88 -18.51 -18.67
C ASN A 346 3.73 -17.98 -17.80
N ILE A 347 3.99 -16.96 -16.98
CA ILE A 347 2.97 -16.27 -16.18
C ILE A 347 1.87 -15.68 -17.06
N VAL A 348 2.26 -14.97 -18.13
CA VAL A 348 1.30 -14.30 -19.01
C VAL A 348 0.55 -15.32 -19.88
N ASP A 349 1.18 -16.39 -20.35
CA ASP A 349 0.49 -17.47 -21.06
C ASP A 349 -0.58 -18.09 -20.16
N TYR A 350 -0.21 -18.49 -18.95
CA TYR A 350 -1.14 -19.02 -17.95
C TYR A 350 -2.30 -18.07 -17.64
N ALA A 351 -2.01 -16.78 -17.45
CA ALA A 351 -3.03 -15.78 -17.17
C ALA A 351 -3.99 -15.56 -18.37
N ILE A 352 -3.50 -15.75 -19.60
CA ILE A 352 -4.30 -15.71 -20.82
C ILE A 352 -5.21 -16.94 -20.93
N GLU A 353 -4.65 -18.12 -20.72
CA GLU A 353 -5.35 -19.40 -20.80
C GLU A 353 -6.43 -19.54 -19.73
N THR A 354 -6.14 -19.09 -18.52
CA THR A 354 -7.08 -19.08 -17.39
C THR A 354 -8.08 -17.91 -17.43
N ASP A 355 -8.01 -17.03 -18.43
CA ASP A 355 -8.91 -15.89 -18.66
C ASP A 355 -8.91 -14.84 -17.52
N PHE A 356 -7.77 -14.56 -16.88
CA PHE A 356 -7.68 -13.44 -15.93
C PHE A 356 -8.17 -12.13 -16.55
N ASP A 357 -8.92 -11.34 -15.78
CA ASP A 357 -9.45 -10.06 -16.26
C ASP A 357 -8.34 -9.02 -16.43
N THR A 358 -7.52 -8.88 -15.39
CA THR A 358 -6.33 -8.03 -15.36
C THR A 358 -5.23 -8.73 -14.55
N ILE A 359 -3.99 -8.37 -14.78
CA ILE A 359 -2.84 -8.89 -14.03
C ILE A 359 -1.83 -7.78 -13.70
N GLN A 360 -1.00 -8.07 -12.71
CA GLN A 360 0.25 -7.38 -12.43
C GLN A 360 1.36 -8.41 -12.26
N VAL A 361 2.46 -8.22 -12.98
CA VAL A 361 3.70 -8.98 -12.77
C VAL A 361 4.70 -8.06 -12.09
N PHE A 362 5.03 -8.38 -10.85
CA PHE A 362 6.02 -7.67 -10.05
C PHE A 362 7.39 -8.31 -10.21
N SER A 363 8.44 -7.49 -10.18
CA SER A 363 9.78 -7.95 -9.84
C SER A 363 9.89 -8.08 -8.33
N ILE A 364 10.56 -9.13 -7.83
CA ILE A 364 10.86 -9.23 -6.40
C ILE A 364 11.52 -7.93 -5.93
N THR A 365 10.92 -7.32 -4.93
CA THR A 365 11.39 -6.06 -4.37
C THR A 365 11.63 -6.26 -2.88
N PRO A 366 12.90 -6.30 -2.46
CA PRO A 366 13.28 -6.50 -1.07
C PRO A 366 12.97 -5.26 -0.24
N PHE A 367 11.79 -5.22 0.36
CA PHE A 367 11.44 -4.12 1.28
C PHE A 367 12.12 -4.30 2.64
N PRO A 368 12.66 -3.23 3.23
CA PRO A 368 13.20 -3.28 4.59
C PRO A 368 12.23 -3.96 5.58
N GLY A 369 12.78 -4.76 6.49
CA GLY A 369 12.02 -5.54 7.47
C GLY A 369 11.48 -6.88 6.98
N THR A 370 11.55 -7.19 5.68
CA THR A 370 11.12 -8.48 5.12
C THR A 370 12.27 -9.50 5.11
N ARG A 371 11.93 -10.80 5.08
CA ARG A 371 12.95 -11.84 4.85
C ARG A 371 13.60 -11.70 3.48
N ALA A 372 12.83 -11.32 2.47
CA ALA A 372 13.37 -11.06 1.14
C ALA A 372 14.45 -9.96 1.14
N TYR A 373 14.35 -8.97 2.03
CA TYR A 373 15.39 -7.95 2.18
C TYR A 373 16.69 -8.54 2.74
N ILE A 374 16.59 -9.39 3.77
CA ILE A 374 17.74 -10.07 4.37
C ILE A 374 18.40 -11.01 3.37
N ASP A 375 17.57 -11.84 2.67
CA ASP A 375 18.03 -12.85 1.74
C ASP A 375 18.68 -12.29 0.47
N ASN A 376 18.33 -11.05 0.07
CA ASN A 376 18.83 -10.42 -1.16
C ASN A 376 19.76 -9.23 -0.90
N LYS A 377 20.16 -8.94 0.34
CA LYS A 377 20.93 -7.75 0.71
C LYS A 377 22.19 -7.56 -0.15
N ASP A 378 22.93 -8.64 -0.38
CA ASP A 378 24.16 -8.62 -1.18
C ASP A 378 23.93 -8.70 -2.70
N ASN A 379 22.70 -8.91 -3.13
CA ASN A 379 22.29 -9.04 -4.53
C ASN A 379 21.46 -7.86 -5.03
N MET A 380 21.22 -6.85 -4.19
CA MET A 380 20.55 -5.62 -4.64
C MET A 380 21.46 -4.87 -5.62
N LEU A 381 20.88 -4.40 -6.73
CA LEU A 381 21.62 -3.67 -7.77
C LEU A 381 22.05 -2.28 -7.28
N HIS A 382 21.25 -1.68 -6.42
CA HIS A 382 21.43 -0.33 -5.87
C HIS A 382 20.49 -0.10 -4.69
N ASN A 383 20.69 0.99 -3.97
CA ASN A 383 19.83 1.48 -2.89
C ASN A 383 18.98 2.70 -3.28
N GLN A 384 18.77 2.92 -4.57
CA GLN A 384 17.88 3.98 -5.05
C GLN A 384 16.42 3.62 -4.77
N TRP A 385 15.95 3.95 -3.59
CA TRP A 385 14.64 3.55 -3.07
C TRP A 385 13.46 3.90 -3.97
N THR A 386 13.57 4.92 -4.82
CA THR A 386 12.50 5.32 -5.75
C THR A 386 12.09 4.19 -6.70
N GLN A 387 13.03 3.29 -7.05
CA GLN A 387 12.78 2.12 -7.90
C GLN A 387 12.25 0.90 -7.13
N TYR A 388 12.15 0.97 -5.78
CA TYR A 388 11.59 -0.12 -4.97
C TYR A 388 10.05 -0.06 -4.96
N ASP A 389 9.45 -0.24 -6.12
CA ASP A 389 8.02 -0.08 -6.38
C ASP A 389 7.32 -1.37 -6.90
N GLY A 390 8.07 -2.46 -7.01
CA GLY A 390 7.58 -3.72 -7.57
C GLY A 390 7.61 -3.81 -9.10
N MET A 391 7.88 -2.71 -9.82
CA MET A 391 7.93 -2.68 -11.28
C MET A 391 9.36 -2.75 -11.82
N HIS A 392 10.30 -2.20 -11.09
CA HIS A 392 11.71 -2.17 -11.45
C HIS A 392 12.42 -3.43 -10.95
N VAL A 393 13.34 -3.94 -11.76
CA VAL A 393 14.25 -5.03 -11.37
C VAL A 393 15.36 -4.42 -10.54
N VAL A 394 15.29 -4.55 -9.24
CA VAL A 394 16.23 -3.98 -8.26
C VAL A 394 17.12 -5.03 -7.59
N VAL A 395 16.95 -6.30 -7.94
CA VAL A 395 17.77 -7.43 -7.48
C VAL A 395 18.41 -8.07 -8.70
N ARG A 396 19.68 -8.42 -8.60
CA ARG A 396 20.44 -9.10 -9.65
C ARG A 396 19.81 -10.47 -9.97
N PRO A 397 19.31 -10.71 -11.19
CA PRO A 397 18.83 -12.03 -11.58
C PRO A 397 19.99 -13.03 -11.71
N GLU A 398 19.78 -14.28 -11.29
CA GLU A 398 20.83 -15.32 -11.35
C GLU A 398 21.01 -15.91 -12.75
N LYS A 399 19.99 -15.83 -13.63
CA LYS A 399 19.97 -16.54 -14.93
C LYS A 399 20.02 -15.65 -16.17
N CYS A 400 20.04 -14.35 -15.99
CA CYS A 400 20.15 -13.39 -17.09
C CYS A 400 20.57 -12.02 -16.55
N SER A 401 20.85 -11.05 -17.43
CA SER A 401 21.09 -9.68 -17.02
C SER A 401 19.82 -9.02 -16.47
N ALA A 402 19.99 -8.01 -15.61
CA ALA A 402 18.86 -7.22 -15.08
C ALA A 402 18.06 -6.55 -16.19
N HIS A 403 18.73 -6.06 -17.24
CA HIS A 403 18.09 -5.52 -18.43
C HIS A 403 17.20 -6.55 -19.12
N THR A 404 17.72 -7.79 -19.35
CA THR A 404 16.96 -8.87 -20.00
C THR A 404 15.71 -9.21 -19.20
N MET A 405 15.81 -9.31 -17.87
CA MET A 405 14.64 -9.59 -17.01
C MET A 405 13.64 -8.44 -17.02
N GLN A 406 14.11 -7.20 -16.94
CA GLN A 406 13.24 -6.02 -16.99
C GLN A 406 12.45 -5.98 -18.31
N MET A 407 13.13 -6.20 -19.44
CA MET A 407 12.47 -6.24 -20.76
C MET A 407 11.49 -7.41 -20.86
N ALA A 408 11.85 -8.59 -20.35
CA ALA A 408 10.94 -9.74 -20.35
C ALA A 408 9.64 -9.45 -19.59
N ILE A 409 9.71 -8.78 -18.43
CA ILE A 409 8.51 -8.36 -17.67
C ILE A 409 7.70 -7.34 -18.48
N VAL A 410 8.34 -6.29 -18.98
CA VAL A 410 7.69 -5.20 -19.75
C VAL A 410 7.00 -5.74 -20.99
N ASP A 411 7.69 -6.52 -21.81
CA ASP A 411 7.17 -7.06 -23.07
C ASP A 411 5.95 -7.95 -22.82
N GLN A 412 5.99 -8.78 -21.78
CA GLN A 412 4.87 -9.67 -21.46
C GLN A 412 3.68 -8.91 -20.86
N MET A 413 3.92 -7.89 -20.08
CA MET A 413 2.84 -7.00 -19.59
C MET A 413 2.20 -6.24 -20.76
N GLN A 414 2.99 -5.70 -21.70
CA GLN A 414 2.47 -5.07 -22.91
C GLN A 414 1.70 -6.06 -23.79
N ARG A 415 2.15 -7.31 -23.89
CA ARG A 415 1.44 -8.39 -24.61
C ARG A 415 0.08 -8.69 -23.98
N PHE A 416 0.01 -8.81 -22.63
CA PHE A 416 -1.26 -9.03 -21.92
C PHE A 416 -2.24 -7.88 -22.13
N TYR A 417 -1.76 -6.64 -22.10
CA TYR A 417 -2.55 -5.42 -22.30
C TYR A 417 -2.54 -4.92 -23.76
N SER A 418 -2.21 -5.77 -24.75
CA SER A 418 -2.20 -5.37 -26.15
C SER A 418 -3.59 -4.95 -26.65
N MET A 419 -3.65 -4.03 -27.63
CA MET A 419 -4.90 -3.57 -28.24
C MET A 419 -5.74 -4.72 -28.81
N LYS A 420 -5.09 -5.76 -29.36
CA LYS A 420 -5.77 -6.98 -29.81
C LYS A 420 -6.60 -7.61 -28.68
N ARG A 421 -6.05 -7.69 -27.47
CA ARG A 421 -6.74 -8.25 -26.29
C ARG A 421 -7.75 -7.28 -25.69
N VAL A 422 -7.52 -5.98 -25.78
CA VAL A 422 -8.51 -4.95 -25.41
C VAL A 422 -9.77 -5.15 -26.26
N LEU A 423 -9.63 -5.26 -27.58
CA LEU A 423 -10.76 -5.42 -28.51
C LEU A 423 -11.49 -6.77 -28.36
N THR A 424 -10.75 -7.87 -28.09
CA THR A 424 -11.41 -9.17 -27.82
C THR A 424 -12.26 -9.16 -26.55
N SER A 425 -11.96 -8.30 -25.60
CA SER A 425 -12.77 -8.12 -24.39
C SER A 425 -14.17 -7.55 -24.68
N TYR A 426 -14.33 -6.77 -25.73
CA TYR A 426 -15.60 -6.23 -26.18
C TYR A 426 -16.55 -7.34 -26.66
N ARG A 427 -16.02 -8.33 -27.39
CA ARG A 427 -16.80 -9.45 -27.94
C ARG A 427 -17.38 -10.40 -26.88
N LYS A 428 -16.74 -10.51 -25.70
CA LYS A 428 -17.14 -11.42 -24.61
C LYS A 428 -18.20 -10.84 -23.66
N LYS A 429 -18.94 -9.77 -24.02
CA LYS A 429 -20.02 -9.11 -23.26
C LYS A 429 -19.64 -8.63 -21.83
N ARG A 430 -18.36 -8.50 -21.52
CA ARG A 430 -17.87 -7.97 -20.23
C ARG A 430 -17.28 -6.58 -20.43
N GLY A 431 -18.11 -5.58 -20.74
CA GLY A 431 -17.71 -4.22 -21.11
C GLY A 431 -16.79 -3.51 -20.08
N TRP A 432 -16.87 -3.88 -18.80
CA TRP A 432 -15.99 -3.35 -17.79
C TRP A 432 -14.52 -3.81 -17.97
N ARG A 433 -14.26 -5.02 -18.47
CA ARG A 433 -12.92 -5.51 -18.82
C ARG A 433 -12.23 -4.60 -19.83
N LEU A 434 -13.00 -4.09 -20.83
CA LEU A 434 -12.48 -3.17 -21.81
C LEU A 434 -11.85 -1.94 -21.18
N LYS A 435 -12.57 -1.31 -20.24
CA LYS A 435 -12.10 -0.11 -19.52
C LYS A 435 -10.79 -0.39 -18.75
N TYR A 436 -10.73 -1.49 -18.02
CA TYR A 436 -9.55 -1.84 -17.22
C TYR A 436 -8.35 -2.23 -18.10
N ARG A 437 -8.57 -3.03 -19.17
CA ARG A 437 -7.49 -3.44 -20.09
C ARG A 437 -6.97 -2.27 -20.92
N LEU A 438 -7.84 -1.39 -21.41
CA LEU A 438 -7.42 -0.15 -22.07
C LEU A 438 -6.61 0.71 -21.13
N GLY A 439 -7.06 0.77 -19.87
CA GLY A 439 -6.32 1.40 -18.79
C GLY A 439 -4.91 0.87 -18.63
N GLY A 440 -4.77 -0.43 -18.52
CA GLY A 440 -3.47 -1.09 -18.44
C GLY A 440 -2.59 -0.84 -19.67
N HIS A 441 -3.17 -0.88 -20.88
CA HIS A 441 -2.43 -0.56 -22.11
C HIS A 441 -1.79 0.83 -22.08
N LEU A 442 -2.59 1.85 -21.73
CA LEU A 442 -2.10 3.23 -21.67
C LEU A 442 -1.07 3.43 -20.56
N LEU A 443 -1.31 2.77 -19.40
CA LEU A 443 -0.41 2.84 -18.27
C LEU A 443 0.97 2.23 -18.59
N MET A 444 1.00 1.05 -19.22
CA MET A 444 2.25 0.40 -19.60
C MET A 444 3.05 1.23 -20.62
N LYS A 445 2.37 1.84 -21.59
CA LYS A 445 3.05 2.75 -22.52
C LYS A 445 3.68 3.95 -21.82
N LYS A 446 2.94 4.55 -20.89
CA LYS A 446 3.41 5.69 -20.11
C LYS A 446 4.61 5.29 -19.24
N TRP A 447 4.49 4.18 -18.52
CA TRP A 447 5.54 3.67 -17.64
C TRP A 447 6.85 3.43 -18.39
N VAL A 448 6.81 2.75 -19.54
CA VAL A 448 8.01 2.48 -20.36
C VAL A 448 8.67 3.79 -20.81
N LYS A 449 7.87 4.79 -21.22
CA LYS A 449 8.40 6.09 -21.65
C LYS A 449 9.10 6.82 -20.49
N GLU A 450 8.51 6.83 -19.32
CA GLU A 450 9.05 7.53 -18.15
C GLU A 450 10.28 6.83 -17.56
N ASN A 451 10.38 5.50 -17.73
CA ASN A 451 11.46 4.71 -17.16
C ASN A 451 12.50 4.26 -18.20
N ALA A 452 12.51 4.87 -19.40
CA ALA A 452 13.46 4.51 -20.44
C ALA A 452 14.94 4.68 -20.01
N GLY A 453 15.23 5.72 -19.24
CA GLY A 453 16.57 5.95 -18.68
C GLY A 453 17.03 4.86 -17.72
N TYR A 454 16.13 4.43 -16.81
CA TYR A 454 16.41 3.32 -15.90
C TYR A 454 16.63 2.01 -16.69
N ILE A 455 15.75 1.70 -17.63
CA ILE A 455 15.87 0.48 -18.45
C ILE A 455 17.21 0.46 -19.19
N GLU A 456 17.61 1.60 -19.76
CA GLU A 456 18.89 1.71 -20.48
C GLU A 456 20.09 1.54 -19.53
N SER A 457 20.02 2.11 -18.32
CA SER A 457 21.07 2.00 -17.31
C SER A 457 21.34 0.55 -16.88
N LEU A 458 20.33 -0.33 -16.93
CA LEU A 458 20.47 -1.76 -16.63
C LEU A 458 21.33 -2.54 -17.64
N LYS A 459 21.70 -1.95 -18.79
CA LYS A 459 22.64 -2.55 -19.75
C LYS A 459 24.08 -2.49 -19.28
N ALA A 460 24.46 -1.49 -18.52
CA ALA A 460 25.72 -1.46 -17.82
C ALA A 460 25.63 -2.45 -16.67
N ASP A 461 26.54 -3.44 -16.59
CA ASP A 461 26.68 -4.25 -15.39
C ASP A 461 27.09 -3.32 -14.25
N PHE A 462 26.15 -2.95 -13.39
CA PHE A 462 26.42 -2.07 -12.26
C PHE A 462 27.44 -2.73 -11.32
N PRO A 463 28.62 -2.15 -11.10
CA PRO A 463 29.43 -2.47 -9.95
C PRO A 463 28.67 -2.00 -8.71
N LEU A 464 28.64 -2.82 -7.68
CA LEU A 464 27.88 -2.64 -6.43
C LEU A 464 28.26 -1.38 -5.61
N ASN A 465 29.25 -0.58 -6.01
CA ASN A 465 29.91 0.40 -5.12
C ASN A 465 29.94 1.86 -5.58
N ASP A 466 29.45 2.25 -6.75
CA ASP A 466 29.70 3.61 -7.28
C ASP A 466 28.43 4.40 -7.65
N ILE A 467 27.44 4.46 -6.74
CA ILE A 467 26.46 5.54 -6.81
C ILE A 467 26.49 6.25 -5.45
N GLU A 468 27.46 7.13 -5.27
CA GLU A 468 27.36 8.20 -4.28
C GLU A 468 26.09 9.00 -4.55
N VAL A 469 25.32 9.18 -3.48
CA VAL A 469 24.13 10.00 -3.45
C VAL A 469 24.55 11.44 -3.68
N ALA A 470 24.31 11.97 -4.89
CA ALA A 470 24.33 13.39 -5.14
C ALA A 470 22.92 13.98 -4.90
#